data_8ee3d69661f43298d9245cdc27946a9f
#
_entry.id   8ee3d69661f43298d9245cdc27946a9f
#
_cell.length_a   1.000
_cell.length_b   1.000
_cell.length_c   1.000
_cell.angle_alpha   90.00
_cell.angle_beta   90.00
_cell.angle_gamma   90.00
#
_symmetry.space_group_name_H-M   'P 1'
#
loop_
_entity.id
_entity.type
_entity.pdbx_description
1 polymer ?
#
loop_
_entity_poly.entity_id
_entity_poly.type
_entity_poly.pdbx_seq_one_letter_code
_entity_poly.pdbx_strand_id
1 'polypeptide(L)'
;MSSYQLAVLAGDGIGPEVMAEADKVLNAVEQKFNISLKRTAYPVGGYAIDHHGHALPENTLAGCEAADAILFGSIGGPKWDELPLDQRPERAALLKLRSHFDLFSNFRPAKIYKGLEDLSPLRKDIAQSGVDVLVVRELTSGIYFGFPKGLEGKGEDEFAFDTMRYTRGEIRRIAISAFQAAQKRGKKVTSVDKANVLVCSRLWREVTEEVAQDYPDVELEHIYIDNATMQLLCNPSQFDVMLCSNLFGDIISDECAMLTGSMGLLPSASINAEGFGLYEPAGGSAPDIAGKGIANPIAQILSAAMLLRYSLDLTEAANAIEQAVIKTLEAGILTGELLSSDERHKASSTAQVGDYITQQILQA
;
A
#
# COMPACT_ATOMS: atom_id res chain seq x y z
N MET A 1 23.01 -0.02 -20.02
CA MET A 1 21.93 -0.79 -19.41
C MET A 1 21.93 -0.46 -17.93
N SER A 2 20.89 0.22 -17.45
CA SER A 2 20.74 0.49 -16.02
C SER A 2 20.46 -0.83 -15.29
N SER A 3 21.10 -1.05 -14.15
CA SER A 3 20.96 -2.27 -13.36
C SER A 3 20.61 -1.93 -11.93
N TYR A 4 19.57 -2.57 -11.41
CA TYR A 4 19.03 -2.36 -10.07
C TYR A 4 18.98 -3.68 -9.31
N GLN A 5 19.09 -3.62 -8.00
CA GLN A 5 19.03 -4.77 -7.10
C GLN A 5 17.75 -4.74 -6.28
N LEU A 6 16.94 -5.77 -6.36
CA LEU A 6 15.68 -5.87 -5.62
C LEU A 6 15.75 -7.01 -4.62
N ALA A 7 15.39 -6.72 -3.37
CA ALA A 7 15.11 -7.75 -2.39
C ALA A 7 13.66 -8.21 -2.56
N VAL A 8 13.46 -9.50 -2.82
CA VAL A 8 12.13 -10.10 -3.01
C VAL A 8 11.78 -10.94 -1.80
N LEU A 9 10.73 -10.53 -1.11
CA LEU A 9 10.22 -11.18 0.09
C LEU A 9 8.80 -11.69 -0.16
N ALA A 10 8.66 -12.89 -0.72
CA ALA A 10 7.35 -13.44 -1.08
C ALA A 10 6.44 -13.65 0.14
N GLY A 11 7.01 -14.06 1.28
CA GLY A 11 6.27 -14.20 2.55
C GLY A 11 5.34 -15.41 2.61
N ASP A 12 4.14 -15.18 3.14
CA ASP A 12 3.19 -16.23 3.55
C ASP A 12 1.96 -16.30 2.64
N GLY A 13 1.17 -17.35 2.79
CA GLY A 13 -0.13 -17.51 2.15
C GLY A 13 -0.10 -17.40 0.63
N ILE A 14 -0.85 -16.46 0.06
CA ILE A 14 -0.89 -16.20 -1.39
C ILE A 14 0.36 -15.47 -1.90
N GLY A 15 1.21 -14.95 -1.00
CA GLY A 15 2.38 -14.15 -1.39
C GLY A 15 3.27 -14.79 -2.45
N PRO A 16 3.69 -16.07 -2.32
CA PRO A 16 4.50 -16.73 -3.33
C PRO A 16 3.85 -16.81 -4.72
N GLU A 17 2.53 -17.08 -4.81
CA GLU A 17 1.85 -17.22 -6.11
C GLU A 17 1.63 -15.87 -6.80
N VAL A 18 1.26 -14.81 -6.07
CA VAL A 18 1.10 -13.48 -6.67
C VAL A 18 2.45 -12.82 -7.01
N MET A 19 3.50 -13.11 -6.22
CA MET A 19 4.87 -12.68 -6.50
C MET A 19 5.42 -13.30 -7.78
N ALA A 20 5.11 -14.57 -8.05
CA ALA A 20 5.52 -15.23 -9.29
C ALA A 20 4.93 -14.53 -10.53
N GLU A 21 3.72 -14.01 -10.45
CA GLU A 21 3.10 -13.25 -11.55
C GLU A 21 3.74 -11.87 -11.71
N ALA A 22 4.04 -11.18 -10.61
CA ALA A 22 4.79 -9.92 -10.67
C ALA A 22 6.20 -10.12 -11.26
N ASP A 23 6.85 -11.24 -10.97
CA ASP A 23 8.16 -11.58 -11.56
C ASP A 23 8.10 -11.75 -13.08
N LYS A 24 7.05 -12.43 -13.63
CA LYS A 24 6.81 -12.52 -15.08
C LYS A 24 6.66 -11.15 -15.73
N VAL A 25 5.88 -10.26 -15.08
CA VAL A 25 5.65 -8.89 -15.55
C VAL A 25 6.96 -8.09 -15.54
N LEU A 26 7.76 -8.19 -14.49
CA LEU A 26 9.07 -7.53 -14.43
C LEU A 26 10.05 -8.06 -15.49
N ASN A 27 10.02 -9.37 -15.84
CA ASN A 27 10.80 -9.92 -16.95
C ASN A 27 10.40 -9.29 -18.31
N ALA A 28 9.09 -9.08 -18.54
CA ALA A 28 8.62 -8.40 -19.76
C ALA A 28 9.08 -6.93 -19.81
N VAL A 29 9.07 -6.25 -18.66
CA VAL A 29 9.57 -4.88 -18.55
C VAL A 29 11.07 -4.80 -18.83
N GLU A 30 11.88 -5.72 -18.28
CA GLU A 30 13.33 -5.79 -18.56
C GLU A 30 13.59 -5.92 -20.06
N GLN A 31 12.87 -6.83 -20.71
CA GLN A 31 13.00 -7.05 -22.16
C GLN A 31 12.60 -5.80 -22.96
N LYS A 32 11.47 -5.17 -22.63
CA LYS A 32 10.94 -4.04 -23.39
C LYS A 32 11.77 -2.78 -23.25
N PHE A 33 12.21 -2.46 -22.02
CA PHE A 33 12.89 -1.20 -21.69
C PHE A 33 14.42 -1.33 -21.65
N ASN A 34 14.97 -2.52 -21.94
CA ASN A 34 16.41 -2.81 -21.92
C ASN A 34 17.08 -2.40 -20.60
N ILE A 35 16.46 -2.79 -19.47
CA ILE A 35 16.95 -2.60 -18.11
C ILE A 35 17.25 -3.95 -17.48
N SER A 36 17.96 -3.96 -16.33
CA SER A 36 18.24 -5.18 -15.55
C SER A 36 17.72 -5.00 -14.13
N LEU A 37 16.82 -5.86 -13.69
CA LEU A 37 16.25 -5.91 -12.35
C LEU A 37 16.72 -7.20 -11.66
N LYS A 38 17.90 -7.17 -11.02
CA LYS A 38 18.42 -8.33 -10.32
C LYS A 38 17.61 -8.58 -9.04
N ARG A 39 16.77 -9.60 -9.06
CA ARG A 39 15.90 -10.00 -7.96
C ARG A 39 16.54 -11.11 -7.14
N THR A 40 16.68 -10.87 -5.84
CA THR A 40 17.20 -11.87 -4.89
C THR A 40 16.10 -12.19 -3.88
N ALA A 41 15.70 -13.46 -3.81
CA ALA A 41 14.68 -13.93 -2.89
C ALA A 41 15.25 -14.15 -1.49
N TYR A 42 14.53 -13.69 -0.47
CA TYR A 42 14.88 -13.88 0.94
C TYR A 42 13.66 -14.37 1.74
N PRO A 43 13.89 -15.23 2.76
CA PRO A 43 12.82 -15.72 3.63
C PRO A 43 12.33 -14.61 4.56
N VAL A 44 11.02 -14.52 4.77
CA VAL A 44 10.38 -13.57 5.69
C VAL A 44 9.07 -14.14 6.25
N GLY A 45 8.59 -13.59 7.33
CA GLY A 45 7.27 -13.90 7.90
C GLY A 45 7.19 -15.24 8.61
N GLY A 46 6.03 -15.84 8.58
CA GLY A 46 5.76 -17.14 9.18
C GLY A 46 6.56 -18.27 8.53
N TYR A 47 6.76 -18.21 7.21
CA TYR A 47 7.67 -19.12 6.51
C TYR A 47 9.08 -19.08 7.12
N ALA A 48 9.60 -17.88 7.41
CA ALA A 48 10.91 -17.74 8.00
C ALA A 48 10.94 -18.21 9.47
N ILE A 49 9.87 -18.04 10.24
CA ILE A 49 9.77 -18.61 11.59
C ILE A 49 9.88 -20.14 11.54
N ASP A 50 9.14 -20.77 10.64
CA ASP A 50 9.11 -22.24 10.54
C ASP A 50 10.44 -22.86 10.10
N HIS A 51 11.21 -22.19 9.26
CA HIS A 51 12.43 -22.74 8.65
C HIS A 51 13.73 -22.17 9.23
N HIS A 52 13.68 -20.97 9.81
CA HIS A 52 14.85 -20.24 10.30
C HIS A 52 14.72 -19.79 11.76
N GLY A 53 13.55 -20.02 12.41
CA GLY A 53 13.29 -19.66 13.81
C GLY A 53 12.98 -18.19 14.09
N HIS A 54 13.02 -17.31 13.08
CA HIS A 54 12.79 -15.87 13.21
C HIS A 54 12.03 -15.33 12.00
N ALA A 55 11.07 -14.41 12.22
CA ALA A 55 10.28 -13.81 11.14
C ALA A 55 11.10 -12.95 10.17
N LEU A 56 12.20 -12.38 10.63
CA LEU A 56 13.15 -11.60 9.84
C LEU A 56 14.59 -12.08 10.13
N PRO A 57 15.11 -13.08 9.40
CA PRO A 57 16.49 -13.53 9.52
C PRO A 57 17.51 -12.43 9.20
N GLU A 58 18.70 -12.50 9.81
CA GLU A 58 19.74 -11.49 9.61
C GLU A 58 20.18 -11.35 8.15
N ASN A 59 20.30 -12.48 7.43
CA ASN A 59 20.63 -12.47 6.00
C ASN A 59 19.54 -11.80 5.14
N THR A 60 18.26 -11.86 5.55
CA THR A 60 17.15 -11.14 4.90
C THR A 60 17.32 -9.64 5.10
N LEU A 61 17.55 -9.19 6.34
CA LEU A 61 17.76 -7.78 6.62
C LEU A 61 18.98 -7.23 5.86
N ALA A 62 20.13 -7.93 5.91
CA ALA A 62 21.33 -7.55 5.16
C ALA A 62 21.09 -7.51 3.63
N GLY A 63 20.26 -8.44 3.11
CA GLY A 63 19.86 -8.43 1.70
C GLY A 63 18.99 -7.23 1.33
N CYS A 64 18.11 -6.79 2.23
CA CYS A 64 17.33 -5.58 2.05
C CYS A 64 18.19 -4.31 2.11
N GLU A 65 19.20 -4.27 2.99
CA GLU A 65 20.15 -3.14 3.09
C GLU A 65 21.04 -2.98 1.83
N ALA A 66 21.30 -4.09 1.13
CA ALA A 66 22.10 -4.09 -0.11
C ALA A 66 21.24 -3.84 -1.37
N ALA A 67 19.93 -3.75 -1.26
CA ALA A 67 19.02 -3.56 -2.38
C ALA A 67 18.67 -2.09 -2.61
N ASP A 68 18.22 -1.76 -3.82
CA ASP A 68 17.67 -0.45 -4.18
C ASP A 68 16.20 -0.30 -3.74
N ALA A 69 15.48 -1.42 -3.59
CA ALA A 69 14.11 -1.45 -3.09
C ALA A 69 13.70 -2.88 -2.65
N ILE A 70 12.63 -2.97 -1.88
CA ILE A 70 12.04 -4.23 -1.41
C ILE A 70 10.70 -4.45 -2.12
N LEU A 71 10.56 -5.58 -2.81
CA LEU A 71 9.27 -6.08 -3.28
C LEU A 71 8.79 -7.16 -2.31
N PHE A 72 7.69 -6.88 -1.63
CA PHE A 72 7.14 -7.69 -0.56
C PHE A 72 5.80 -8.30 -1.00
N GLY A 73 5.54 -9.54 -0.65
CA GLY A 73 4.28 -10.23 -0.97
C GLY A 73 3.23 -10.04 0.13
N SER A 74 3.05 -11.05 0.96
CA SER A 74 2.12 -11.00 2.08
C SER A 74 2.72 -11.66 3.32
N ILE A 75 2.16 -11.35 4.50
CA ILE A 75 2.73 -11.83 5.76
C ILE A 75 1.64 -12.24 6.74
N GLY A 76 1.96 -13.22 7.59
CA GLY A 76 1.12 -13.65 8.69
C GLY A 76 0.12 -14.74 8.34
N GLY A 77 -0.64 -15.11 9.35
CA GLY A 77 -1.69 -16.13 9.25
C GLY A 77 -2.02 -16.76 10.60
N PRO A 78 -3.18 -17.45 10.72
CA PRO A 78 -3.70 -17.97 11.98
C PRO A 78 -2.74 -18.90 12.73
N LYS A 79 -1.83 -19.54 11.99
CA LYS A 79 -0.84 -20.47 12.57
C LYS A 79 0.05 -19.80 13.62
N TRP A 80 0.32 -18.51 13.49
CA TRP A 80 1.25 -17.77 14.35
C TRP A 80 0.56 -16.80 15.32
N ASP A 81 -0.78 -16.81 15.38
CA ASP A 81 -1.58 -15.93 16.26
C ASP A 81 -1.37 -16.21 17.76
N GLU A 82 -0.95 -17.43 18.13
CA GLU A 82 -0.67 -17.77 19.52
C GLU A 82 0.73 -17.34 19.99
N LEU A 83 1.59 -16.88 19.08
CA LEU A 83 2.91 -16.36 19.45
C LEU A 83 2.78 -15.05 20.24
N PRO A 84 3.75 -14.74 21.14
CA PRO A 84 3.85 -13.42 21.75
C PRO A 84 3.83 -12.31 20.68
N LEU A 85 3.18 -11.19 21.00
CA LEU A 85 2.94 -10.10 20.04
C LEU A 85 4.19 -9.61 19.31
N ASP A 86 5.33 -9.57 20.02
CA ASP A 86 6.63 -9.15 19.49
C ASP A 86 7.29 -10.20 18.55
N GLN A 87 6.79 -11.43 18.56
CA GLN A 87 7.27 -12.54 17.74
C GLN A 87 6.34 -12.84 16.55
N ARG A 88 5.15 -12.24 16.50
CA ARG A 88 4.23 -12.42 15.36
C ARG A 88 4.85 -11.88 14.07
N PRO A 89 4.62 -12.56 12.93
CA PRO A 89 5.24 -12.22 11.65
C PRO A 89 5.18 -10.75 11.30
N GLU A 90 4.00 -10.13 11.40
CA GLU A 90 3.76 -8.74 11.02
C GLU A 90 4.61 -7.78 11.85
N ARG A 91 4.67 -8.00 13.16
CA ARG A 91 5.39 -7.14 14.08
C ARG A 91 6.90 -7.40 14.04
N ALA A 92 7.30 -8.67 13.99
CA ALA A 92 8.70 -9.08 14.01
C ALA A 92 9.44 -8.85 12.69
N ALA A 93 8.71 -8.75 11.56
CA ALA A 93 9.32 -8.51 10.25
C ALA A 93 8.85 -7.21 9.61
N LEU A 94 7.56 -7.06 9.24
CA LEU A 94 7.09 -5.91 8.47
C LEU A 94 7.27 -4.57 9.21
N LEU A 95 6.79 -4.48 10.45
CA LEU A 95 6.96 -3.25 11.25
C LEU A 95 8.43 -2.97 11.56
N LYS A 96 9.25 -4.03 11.72
CA LYS A 96 10.68 -3.88 11.92
C LYS A 96 11.39 -3.33 10.67
N LEU A 97 11.06 -3.83 9.47
CA LEU A 97 11.57 -3.30 8.21
C LEU A 97 11.18 -1.84 8.01
N ARG A 98 9.90 -1.49 8.24
CA ARG A 98 9.43 -0.10 8.14
C ARG A 98 10.17 0.85 9.08
N SER A 99 10.40 0.42 10.32
CA SER A 99 11.16 1.19 11.30
C SER A 99 12.65 1.27 10.96
N HIS A 100 13.27 0.15 10.53
CA HIS A 100 14.71 0.08 10.22
C HIS A 100 15.10 1.01 9.06
N PHE A 101 14.27 1.07 8.02
CA PHE A 101 14.51 1.92 6.85
C PHE A 101 13.83 3.30 6.92
N ASP A 102 13.25 3.68 8.07
CA ASP A 102 12.47 4.92 8.26
C ASP A 102 11.45 5.16 7.14
N LEU A 103 10.65 4.13 6.80
CA LEU A 103 9.64 4.18 5.75
C LEU A 103 8.39 4.94 6.24
N PHE A 104 8.52 6.25 6.39
CA PHE A 104 7.50 7.09 7.04
C PHE A 104 6.30 7.44 6.15
N SER A 105 6.47 7.40 4.82
CA SER A 105 5.44 7.82 3.87
C SER A 105 4.79 6.59 3.22
N ASN A 106 3.55 6.31 3.57
CA ASN A 106 2.80 5.19 3.00
C ASN A 106 1.78 5.68 1.98
N PHE A 107 1.94 5.27 0.74
CA PHE A 107 1.07 5.57 -0.38
C PHE A 107 0.12 4.42 -0.63
N ARG A 108 -1.18 4.68 -0.55
CA ARG A 108 -2.28 3.73 -0.80
C ARG A 108 -3.24 4.29 -1.85
N PRO A 109 -3.02 4.03 -3.14
CA PRO A 109 -3.95 4.44 -4.18
C PRO A 109 -5.21 3.56 -4.15
N ALA A 110 -6.37 4.18 -4.26
CA ALA A 110 -7.66 3.53 -4.37
C ALA A 110 -8.37 4.06 -5.62
N LYS A 111 -8.58 3.18 -6.59
CA LYS A 111 -9.15 3.53 -7.89
C LYS A 111 -10.26 2.55 -8.27
N ILE A 112 -11.41 3.09 -8.71
CA ILE A 112 -12.43 2.29 -9.38
C ILE A 112 -12.09 2.24 -10.86
N TYR A 113 -11.82 1.04 -11.37
CA TYR A 113 -11.52 0.82 -12.77
C TYR A 113 -12.79 0.77 -13.59
N LYS A 114 -12.72 1.32 -14.81
CA LYS A 114 -13.83 1.27 -15.76
C LYS A 114 -14.26 -0.17 -16.05
N GLY A 115 -15.55 -0.43 -15.93
CA GLY A 115 -16.15 -1.75 -16.10
C GLY A 115 -16.23 -2.57 -14.79
N LEU A 116 -15.66 -2.07 -13.69
CA LEU A 116 -15.73 -2.71 -12.35
C LEU A 116 -16.55 -1.88 -11.34
N GLU A 117 -17.29 -0.88 -11.79
CA GLU A 117 -18.09 0.03 -10.93
C GLU A 117 -19.15 -0.74 -10.12
N ASP A 118 -19.66 -1.84 -10.65
CA ASP A 118 -20.67 -2.66 -9.98
C ASP A 118 -20.10 -3.50 -8.82
N LEU A 119 -18.77 -3.57 -8.66
CA LEU A 119 -18.12 -4.17 -7.49
C LEU A 119 -18.10 -3.23 -6.29
N SER A 120 -18.14 -1.93 -6.55
CA SER A 120 -18.16 -0.92 -5.49
C SER A 120 -19.45 -1.00 -4.68
N PRO A 121 -19.41 -0.87 -3.34
CA PRO A 121 -20.60 -0.77 -2.50
C PRO A 121 -21.29 0.58 -2.62
N LEU A 122 -20.70 1.54 -3.33
CA LEU A 122 -21.28 2.86 -3.55
C LEU A 122 -22.51 2.79 -4.45
N ARG A 123 -23.35 3.81 -4.35
CA ARG A 123 -24.40 4.03 -5.36
C ARG A 123 -23.75 4.10 -6.75
N LYS A 124 -24.43 3.52 -7.74
CA LYS A 124 -23.91 3.39 -9.11
C LYS A 124 -23.49 4.73 -9.74
N ASP A 125 -24.29 5.78 -9.52
CA ASP A 125 -24.00 7.14 -10.01
C ASP A 125 -22.71 7.72 -9.38
N ILE A 126 -22.42 7.39 -8.11
CA ILE A 126 -21.20 7.80 -7.41
C ILE A 126 -19.99 6.98 -7.91
N ALA A 127 -20.13 5.66 -8.00
CA ALA A 127 -19.05 4.80 -8.51
C ALA A 127 -18.63 5.16 -9.95
N GLN A 128 -19.59 5.53 -10.79
CA GLN A 128 -19.38 5.95 -12.19
C GLN A 128 -18.79 7.37 -12.34
N SER A 129 -18.77 8.20 -11.27
CA SER A 129 -18.16 9.53 -11.34
C SER A 129 -16.63 9.54 -11.47
N GLY A 130 -16.01 8.38 -11.32
CA GLY A 130 -14.56 8.19 -11.39
C GLY A 130 -13.90 8.46 -10.04
N VAL A 131 -13.60 7.40 -9.30
CA VAL A 131 -12.88 7.45 -8.02
C VAL A 131 -11.42 7.12 -8.28
N ASP A 132 -10.52 8.04 -7.95
CA ASP A 132 -9.06 7.86 -8.02
C ASP A 132 -8.41 8.69 -6.91
N VAL A 133 -8.32 8.12 -5.72
CA VAL A 133 -7.83 8.77 -4.50
C VAL A 133 -6.49 8.17 -4.10
N LEU A 134 -5.52 9.00 -3.76
CA LEU A 134 -4.27 8.58 -3.15
C LEU A 134 -4.27 8.96 -1.66
N VAL A 135 -4.29 7.98 -0.77
CA VAL A 135 -4.05 8.22 0.65
C VAL A 135 -2.55 8.24 0.92
N VAL A 136 -2.06 9.35 1.48
CA VAL A 136 -0.69 9.53 1.96
C VAL A 136 -0.73 9.52 3.49
N ARG A 137 -0.37 8.35 4.06
CA ARG A 137 -0.40 8.07 5.49
C ARG A 137 0.99 8.21 6.09
N GLU A 138 1.12 8.98 7.17
CA GLU A 138 2.32 8.92 8.02
C GLU A 138 2.36 7.57 8.74
N LEU A 139 3.52 6.89 8.74
CA LEU A 139 3.59 5.49 9.12
C LEU A 139 4.44 5.18 10.37
N THR A 140 5.33 6.09 10.78
CA THR A 140 6.37 5.81 11.81
C THR A 140 6.21 6.60 13.09
N SER A 141 5.16 7.39 13.22
CA SER A 141 4.90 8.27 14.39
C SER A 141 3.45 8.14 14.90
N GLY A 142 3.00 9.08 15.69
CA GLY A 142 1.63 9.14 16.19
C GLY A 142 1.35 8.20 17.35
N ILE A 143 0.10 7.78 17.48
CA ILE A 143 -0.36 6.97 18.64
C ILE A 143 0.22 5.55 18.62
N TYR A 144 0.58 5.01 17.44
CA TYR A 144 1.16 3.67 17.32
C TYR A 144 2.58 3.59 17.88
N PHE A 145 3.32 4.70 17.87
CA PHE A 145 4.73 4.77 18.28
C PHE A 145 4.99 5.72 19.46
N GLY A 146 3.98 6.47 19.91
CA GLY A 146 4.12 7.42 21.00
C GLY A 146 4.33 6.77 22.37
N PHE A 147 5.03 7.48 23.23
CA PHE A 147 5.28 7.12 24.63
C PHE A 147 4.97 8.30 25.55
N PRO A 148 4.55 8.10 26.83
CA PRO A 148 4.32 6.78 27.47
C PRO A 148 3.05 6.08 26.95
N LYS A 149 3.01 4.75 27.08
CA LYS A 149 1.82 3.92 26.89
C LYS A 149 1.85 2.73 27.83
N GLY A 150 0.71 2.27 28.26
CA GLY A 150 0.67 1.17 29.21
C GLY A 150 -0.68 0.89 29.81
N LEU A 151 -0.65 -0.01 30.76
CA LEU A 151 -1.77 -0.42 31.59
C LEU A 151 -1.36 -0.20 33.06
N GLU A 152 -2.10 0.56 33.82
CA GLU A 152 -1.82 0.90 35.22
C GLU A 152 -3.07 0.74 36.08
N GLY A 153 -2.88 0.64 37.40
CA GLY A 153 -3.96 0.40 38.36
C GLY A 153 -4.23 -1.08 38.58
N LYS A 154 -5.34 -1.39 39.26
CA LYS A 154 -5.84 -2.75 39.54
C LYS A 154 -7.35 -2.74 39.78
N GLY A 155 -8.04 -3.81 39.37
CA GLY A 155 -9.48 -3.94 39.56
C GLY A 155 -10.24 -2.88 38.77
N GLU A 156 -11.21 -2.21 39.37
CA GLU A 156 -12.02 -1.18 38.72
C GLU A 156 -11.25 0.14 38.46
N ASP A 157 -10.12 0.34 39.12
CA ASP A 157 -9.23 1.50 38.91
C ASP A 157 -8.15 1.23 37.85
N GLU A 158 -8.17 0.07 37.20
CA GLU A 158 -7.25 -0.23 36.12
C GLU A 158 -7.59 0.61 34.89
N PHE A 159 -6.57 1.26 34.31
CA PHE A 159 -6.73 2.09 33.12
C PHE A 159 -5.58 1.87 32.13
N ALA A 160 -5.90 2.00 30.83
CA ALA A 160 -4.93 1.94 29.74
C ALA A 160 -4.78 3.32 29.10
N PHE A 161 -3.57 3.60 28.60
CA PHE A 161 -3.29 4.86 27.89
C PHE A 161 -2.29 4.66 26.76
N ASP A 162 -2.52 5.38 25.65
CA ASP A 162 -1.62 5.53 24.52
C ASP A 162 -1.39 7.02 24.24
N THR A 163 -0.16 7.39 23.94
CA THR A 163 0.22 8.78 23.68
C THR A 163 0.27 9.04 22.17
N MET A 164 -0.56 9.96 21.69
CA MET A 164 -0.43 10.51 20.34
C MET A 164 0.58 11.66 20.34
N ARG A 165 1.68 11.51 19.61
CA ARG A 165 2.74 12.52 19.54
C ARG A 165 3.21 12.70 18.11
N TYR A 166 3.36 13.96 17.68
CA TYR A 166 3.99 14.37 16.42
C TYR A 166 4.91 15.56 16.65
N THR A 167 6.08 15.54 16.04
CA THR A 167 6.97 16.70 15.92
C THR A 167 6.65 17.48 14.64
N ARG A 168 7.05 18.75 14.58
CA ARG A 168 6.95 19.55 13.34
C ARG A 168 7.71 18.90 12.18
N GLY A 169 8.88 18.29 12.44
CA GLY A 169 9.68 17.60 11.42
C GLY A 169 8.97 16.40 10.81
N GLU A 170 8.33 15.56 11.63
CA GLU A 170 7.55 14.41 11.17
C GLU A 170 6.36 14.84 10.31
N ILE A 171 5.63 15.89 10.73
CA ILE A 171 4.51 16.42 9.96
C ILE A 171 5.01 17.04 8.64
N ARG A 172 6.08 17.81 8.68
CA ARG A 172 6.64 18.48 7.50
C ARG A 172 7.05 17.47 6.42
N ARG A 173 7.77 16.40 6.78
CA ARG A 173 8.25 15.41 5.81
C ARG A 173 7.10 14.67 5.11
N ILE A 174 6.04 14.31 5.84
CA ILE A 174 4.89 13.65 5.22
C ILE A 174 4.04 14.62 4.39
N ALA A 175 3.90 15.87 4.82
CA ALA A 175 3.23 16.90 4.04
C ALA A 175 3.95 17.13 2.71
N ILE A 176 5.29 17.26 2.71
CA ILE A 176 6.09 17.37 1.47
C ILE A 176 5.79 16.21 0.53
N SER A 177 5.77 14.96 1.03
CA SER A 177 5.44 13.78 0.22
C SER A 177 4.06 13.88 -0.43
N ALA A 178 3.05 14.36 0.31
CA ALA A 178 1.70 14.53 -0.20
C ALA A 178 1.60 15.63 -1.27
N PHE A 179 2.24 16.78 -1.06
CA PHE A 179 2.26 17.87 -2.04
C PHE A 179 2.99 17.48 -3.32
N GLN A 180 4.13 16.79 -3.22
CA GLN A 180 4.86 16.28 -4.38
C GLN A 180 4.06 15.23 -5.15
N ALA A 181 3.30 14.39 -4.46
CA ALA A 181 2.39 13.44 -5.10
C ALA A 181 1.25 14.19 -5.82
N ALA A 182 0.65 15.19 -5.18
CA ALA A 182 -0.42 15.99 -5.77
C ALA A 182 0.02 16.76 -7.02
N GLN A 183 1.26 17.29 -7.07
CA GLN A 183 1.80 17.94 -8.27
C GLN A 183 1.80 17.05 -9.51
N LYS A 184 1.93 15.73 -9.31
CA LYS A 184 1.93 14.71 -10.39
C LYS A 184 0.52 14.17 -10.70
N ARG A 185 -0.52 14.67 -10.00
CA ARG A 185 -1.92 14.24 -10.10
C ARG A 185 -2.85 15.44 -10.32
N GLY A 186 -3.99 15.48 -9.62
CA GLY A 186 -5.02 16.51 -9.75
C GLY A 186 -4.70 17.85 -9.06
N LYS A 187 -3.51 17.97 -8.43
CA LYS A 187 -3.04 19.20 -7.76
C LYS A 187 -3.91 19.64 -6.58
N LYS A 188 -4.46 18.68 -5.84
CA LYS A 188 -5.24 18.95 -4.64
C LYS A 188 -4.78 18.05 -3.49
N VAL A 189 -4.51 18.67 -2.32
CA VAL A 189 -4.27 17.97 -1.05
C VAL A 189 -5.43 18.25 -0.11
N THR A 190 -6.08 17.20 0.36
CA THR A 190 -7.04 17.27 1.47
C THR A 190 -6.40 16.73 2.73
N SER A 191 -6.04 17.61 3.66
CA SER A 191 -5.44 17.25 4.94
C SER A 191 -6.53 16.82 5.93
N VAL A 192 -6.43 15.57 6.40
CA VAL A 192 -7.40 14.95 7.31
C VAL A 192 -6.93 15.08 8.75
N ASP A 193 -7.74 15.69 9.59
CA ASP A 193 -7.39 15.98 10.98
C ASP A 193 -8.59 15.93 11.96
N LYS A 194 -8.35 16.21 13.23
CA LYS A 194 -9.37 16.44 14.26
C LYS A 194 -9.02 17.70 15.08
N ALA A 195 -8.68 18.80 14.40
CA ALA A 195 -8.13 20.02 15.02
C ALA A 195 -9.11 20.74 15.97
N ASN A 196 -10.41 20.46 15.86
CA ASN A 196 -11.41 20.96 16.82
C ASN A 196 -11.30 20.32 18.20
N VAL A 197 -10.57 19.18 18.35
CA VAL A 197 -10.41 18.45 19.62
C VAL A 197 -8.95 18.24 19.97
N LEU A 198 -8.12 17.75 19.03
CA LEU A 198 -6.77 17.28 19.31
C LEU A 198 -5.70 18.37 19.11
N VAL A 199 -4.80 18.50 20.09
CA VAL A 199 -3.66 19.43 20.00
C VAL A 199 -2.70 19.02 18.88
N CYS A 200 -2.43 17.71 18.73
CA CYS A 200 -1.60 17.20 17.63
C CYS A 200 -2.17 17.57 16.25
N SER A 201 -3.48 17.53 16.07
CA SER A 201 -4.13 17.91 14.82
C SER A 201 -4.06 19.42 14.54
N ARG A 202 -4.01 20.26 15.58
CA ARG A 202 -3.77 21.71 15.41
C ARG A 202 -2.35 21.98 14.89
N LEU A 203 -1.35 21.33 15.49
CA LEU A 203 0.03 21.41 15.00
C LEU A 203 0.16 20.83 13.58
N TRP A 204 -0.55 19.73 13.30
CA TRP A 204 -0.61 19.11 11.96
C TRP A 204 -1.08 20.12 10.91
N ARG A 205 -2.19 20.80 11.18
CA ARG A 205 -2.76 21.81 10.28
C ARG A 205 -1.80 22.97 10.05
N GLU A 206 -1.26 23.55 11.14
CA GLU A 206 -0.30 24.65 11.09
C GLU A 206 0.91 24.32 10.19
N VAL A 207 1.55 23.15 10.41
CA VAL A 207 2.73 22.75 9.63
C VAL A 207 2.37 22.43 8.17
N THR A 208 1.19 21.84 7.93
CA THR A 208 0.73 21.57 6.57
C THR A 208 0.49 22.86 5.79
N GLU A 209 -0.08 23.89 6.45
CA GLU A 209 -0.24 25.24 5.87
C GLU A 209 1.10 25.92 5.56
N GLU A 210 2.12 25.74 6.42
CA GLU A 210 3.48 26.22 6.13
C GLU A 210 4.07 25.56 4.89
N VAL A 211 3.95 24.23 4.78
CA VAL A 211 4.46 23.49 3.61
C VAL A 211 3.72 23.90 2.34
N ALA A 212 2.42 24.14 2.41
CA ALA A 212 1.63 24.58 1.24
C ALA A 212 2.16 25.86 0.57
N GLN A 213 2.84 26.73 1.32
CA GLN A 213 3.44 27.96 0.77
C GLN A 213 4.53 27.67 -0.27
N ASP A 214 5.21 26.52 -0.16
CA ASP A 214 6.24 26.06 -1.11
C ASP A 214 5.62 25.42 -2.37
N TYR A 215 4.31 25.14 -2.38
CA TYR A 215 3.56 24.48 -3.46
C TYR A 215 2.36 25.31 -3.93
N PRO A 216 2.56 26.54 -4.45
CA PRO A 216 1.46 27.47 -4.79
C PRO A 216 0.55 26.98 -5.91
N ASP A 217 0.95 25.95 -6.65
CA ASP A 217 0.16 25.30 -7.70
C ASP A 217 -0.70 24.14 -7.22
N VAL A 218 -0.67 23.83 -5.92
CA VAL A 218 -1.46 22.75 -5.28
C VAL A 218 -2.47 23.35 -4.32
N GLU A 219 -3.74 23.03 -4.52
CA GLU A 219 -4.83 23.43 -3.61
C GLU A 219 -4.73 22.64 -2.28
N LEU A 220 -4.84 23.34 -1.15
CA LEU A 220 -4.94 22.72 0.18
C LEU A 220 -6.33 22.92 0.77
N GLU A 221 -6.98 21.85 1.16
CA GLU A 221 -8.17 21.84 2.00
C GLU A 221 -7.92 21.07 3.30
N HIS A 222 -8.64 21.44 4.37
CA HIS A 222 -8.68 20.69 5.61
C HIS A 222 -10.06 20.09 5.84
N ILE A 223 -10.09 18.82 6.26
CA ILE A 223 -11.34 18.15 6.60
C ILE A 223 -11.17 17.38 7.92
N TYR A 224 -12.19 17.40 8.77
CA TYR A 224 -12.21 16.55 9.95
C TYR A 224 -12.41 15.10 9.55
N ILE A 225 -11.74 14.18 10.25
CA ILE A 225 -11.78 12.74 9.96
C ILE A 225 -13.20 12.18 9.88
N ASP A 226 -14.07 12.56 10.79
CA ASP A 226 -15.48 12.14 10.81
C ASP A 226 -16.27 12.63 9.59
N ASN A 227 -15.98 13.83 9.08
CA ASN A 227 -16.56 14.31 7.84
C ASN A 227 -15.91 13.66 6.62
N ALA A 228 -14.60 13.37 6.65
CA ALA A 228 -13.89 12.71 5.55
C ALA A 228 -14.51 11.34 5.25
N THR A 229 -14.78 10.52 6.27
CA THR A 229 -15.44 9.21 6.10
C THR A 229 -16.83 9.34 5.48
N MET A 230 -17.63 10.31 5.89
CA MET A 230 -18.93 10.57 5.27
C MET A 230 -18.80 11.00 3.81
N GLN A 231 -17.85 11.89 3.51
CA GLN A 231 -17.66 12.43 2.17
C GLN A 231 -17.09 11.39 1.20
N LEU A 232 -16.29 10.45 1.66
CA LEU A 232 -15.82 9.32 0.84
C LEU A 232 -16.98 8.47 0.31
N LEU A 233 -18.06 8.32 1.08
CA LEU A 233 -19.27 7.61 0.62
C LEU A 233 -20.19 8.46 -0.26
N CYS A 234 -20.25 9.78 -0.02
CA CYS A 234 -21.17 10.66 -0.69
C CYS A 234 -20.63 11.28 -1.99
N ASN A 235 -19.36 11.66 -1.99
CA ASN A 235 -18.70 12.34 -3.11
C ASN A 235 -17.18 12.07 -3.11
N PRO A 236 -16.73 10.81 -3.32
CA PRO A 236 -15.31 10.45 -3.28
C PRO A 236 -14.47 11.15 -4.37
N SER A 237 -15.07 11.49 -5.51
CA SER A 237 -14.38 12.15 -6.63
C SER A 237 -13.89 13.58 -6.34
N GLN A 238 -14.30 14.17 -5.20
CA GLN A 238 -13.75 15.45 -4.76
C GLN A 238 -12.30 15.37 -4.23
N PHE A 239 -11.86 14.16 -3.88
CA PHE A 239 -10.54 13.92 -3.32
C PHE A 239 -9.54 13.50 -4.40
N ASP A 240 -8.31 14.02 -4.32
CA ASP A 240 -7.16 13.61 -5.13
C ASP A 240 -6.10 12.98 -4.23
N VAL A 241 -5.44 13.77 -3.38
CA VAL A 241 -4.49 13.29 -2.38
C VAL A 241 -5.02 13.58 -0.99
N MET A 242 -5.19 12.54 -0.17
CA MET A 242 -5.61 12.66 1.23
C MET A 242 -4.39 12.49 2.14
N LEU A 243 -3.95 13.59 2.76
CA LEU A 243 -2.83 13.59 3.71
C LEU A 243 -3.34 13.26 5.11
N CYS A 244 -2.84 12.17 5.71
CA CYS A 244 -3.36 11.64 6.97
C CYS A 244 -2.25 11.31 7.97
N SER A 245 -2.53 11.57 9.26
CA SER A 245 -1.76 11.00 10.37
C SER A 245 -1.90 9.47 10.42
N ASN A 246 -1.04 8.80 11.18
CA ASN A 246 -0.95 7.33 11.18
C ASN A 246 -2.30 6.64 11.40
N LEU A 247 -2.98 6.90 12.52
CA LEU A 247 -4.27 6.27 12.85
C LEU A 247 -5.37 6.67 11.84
N PHE A 248 -5.48 7.96 11.50
CA PHE A 248 -6.51 8.40 10.57
C PHE A 248 -6.27 7.87 9.16
N GLY A 249 -5.00 7.77 8.75
CA GLY A 249 -4.63 7.19 7.48
C GLY A 249 -4.92 5.69 7.37
N ASP A 250 -4.82 4.96 8.50
CA ASP A 250 -5.21 3.55 8.56
C ASP A 250 -6.71 3.40 8.27
N ILE A 251 -7.54 4.14 9.00
CA ILE A 251 -9.00 4.09 8.86
C ILE A 251 -9.43 4.53 7.43
N ILE A 252 -8.92 5.67 6.96
CA ILE A 252 -9.29 6.21 5.64
C ILE A 252 -8.82 5.28 4.50
N SER A 253 -7.62 4.70 4.60
CA SER A 253 -7.14 3.82 3.53
C SER A 253 -7.93 2.52 3.44
N ASP A 254 -8.38 1.97 4.58
CA ASP A 254 -9.20 0.76 4.60
C ASP A 254 -10.63 1.06 4.10
N GLU A 255 -11.18 2.22 4.43
CA GLU A 255 -12.44 2.68 3.82
C GLU A 255 -12.30 2.86 2.31
N CYS A 256 -11.25 3.55 1.84
CA CYS A 256 -10.95 3.69 0.40
C CYS A 256 -10.78 2.34 -0.30
N ALA A 257 -10.18 1.36 0.39
CA ALA A 257 -10.05 -0.01 -0.11
C ALA A 257 -11.42 -0.62 -0.44
N MET A 258 -12.36 -0.46 0.46
CA MET A 258 -13.71 -0.98 0.27
C MET A 258 -14.49 -0.25 -0.84
N LEU A 259 -14.20 1.03 -1.09
CA LEU A 259 -14.84 1.77 -2.19
C LEU A 259 -14.52 1.17 -3.56
N THR A 260 -13.34 0.54 -3.71
CA THR A 260 -12.95 -0.10 -4.98
C THR A 260 -13.61 -1.45 -5.22
N GLY A 261 -14.16 -2.05 -4.18
CA GLY A 261 -14.83 -3.35 -4.21
C GLY A 261 -13.90 -4.57 -4.19
N SER A 262 -12.58 -4.39 -4.24
CA SER A 262 -11.62 -5.51 -4.14
C SER A 262 -10.27 -5.08 -3.57
N MET A 263 -9.82 -5.78 -2.52
CA MET A 263 -8.47 -5.63 -1.98
C MET A 263 -7.38 -6.12 -2.93
N GLY A 264 -7.70 -7.05 -3.83
CA GLY A 264 -6.78 -7.58 -4.84
C GLY A 264 -6.37 -6.58 -5.94
N LEU A 265 -6.96 -5.36 -5.92
CA LEU A 265 -6.62 -4.25 -6.82
C LEU A 265 -5.80 -3.14 -6.16
N LEU A 266 -5.42 -3.29 -4.89
CA LEU A 266 -4.84 -2.22 -4.08
C LEU A 266 -3.35 -2.44 -3.82
N PRO A 267 -2.48 -1.75 -4.54
CA PRO A 267 -1.06 -1.71 -4.22
C PRO A 267 -0.78 -0.78 -3.03
N SER A 268 0.39 -0.93 -2.44
CA SER A 268 0.88 -0.03 -1.40
C SER A 268 2.39 0.17 -1.53
N ALA A 269 2.85 1.37 -1.18
CA ALA A 269 4.26 1.71 -1.08
C ALA A 269 4.55 2.36 0.27
N SER A 270 5.60 1.93 0.94
CA SER A 270 6.14 2.59 2.13
C SER A 270 7.54 3.08 1.80
N ILE A 271 7.78 4.41 1.86
CA ILE A 271 8.94 5.07 1.26
C ILE A 271 9.60 5.98 2.30
N ASN A 272 10.94 6.07 2.29
CA ASN A 272 11.71 7.01 3.09
C ASN A 272 12.07 8.30 2.31
N ALA A 273 12.84 9.17 2.95
CA ALA A 273 13.23 10.45 2.36
C ALA A 273 14.21 10.32 1.17
N GLU A 274 14.98 9.26 1.13
CA GLU A 274 15.97 8.96 0.09
C GLU A 274 15.34 8.24 -1.13
N GLY A 275 14.05 7.91 -1.08
CA GLY A 275 13.35 7.18 -2.13
C GLY A 275 13.46 5.65 -2.03
N PHE A 276 14.16 5.12 -1.00
CA PHE A 276 14.13 3.68 -0.73
C PHE A 276 12.72 3.30 -0.25
N GLY A 277 12.20 2.17 -0.74
CA GLY A 277 10.83 1.77 -0.43
C GLY A 277 10.61 0.26 -0.32
N LEU A 278 9.55 -0.08 0.41
CA LEU A 278 8.95 -1.40 0.50
C LEU A 278 7.57 -1.35 -0.18
N TYR A 279 7.35 -2.26 -1.12
CA TYR A 279 6.18 -2.29 -1.98
C TYR A 279 5.44 -3.61 -1.84
N GLU A 280 4.18 -3.55 -1.44
CA GLU A 280 3.37 -4.72 -1.09
C GLU A 280 1.89 -4.50 -1.44
N PRO A 281 1.09 -5.55 -1.70
CA PRO A 281 -0.36 -5.46 -1.73
C PRO A 281 -0.91 -4.96 -0.39
N ALA A 282 -2.00 -4.20 -0.40
CA ALA A 282 -2.68 -3.80 0.82
C ALA A 282 -3.44 -4.95 1.50
N GLY A 283 -3.71 -6.04 0.78
CA GLY A 283 -4.40 -7.22 1.28
C GLY A 283 -3.53 -8.13 2.14
N GLY A 284 -4.17 -9.00 2.91
CA GLY A 284 -3.51 -10.00 3.75
C GLY A 284 -3.04 -11.25 2.99
N SER A 285 -2.54 -12.22 3.73
CA SER A 285 -1.98 -13.47 3.19
C SER A 285 -3.01 -14.49 2.67
N ALA A 286 -4.30 -14.31 2.96
CA ALA A 286 -5.43 -15.14 2.52
C ALA A 286 -5.11 -16.66 2.53
N PRO A 287 -4.78 -17.24 3.69
CA PRO A 287 -4.29 -18.62 3.81
C PRO A 287 -5.30 -19.67 3.35
N ASP A 288 -6.58 -19.33 3.35
CA ASP A 288 -7.68 -20.17 2.89
C ASP A 288 -7.66 -20.44 1.38
N ILE A 289 -7.09 -19.56 0.59
CA ILE A 289 -6.97 -19.70 -0.87
C ILE A 289 -5.53 -19.92 -1.35
N ALA A 290 -4.56 -19.91 -0.47
CA ALA A 290 -3.15 -20.11 -0.80
C ALA A 290 -2.89 -21.42 -1.56
N GLY A 291 -2.13 -21.35 -2.65
CA GLY A 291 -1.78 -22.48 -3.50
C GLY A 291 -2.91 -23.00 -4.38
N LYS A 292 -4.08 -22.34 -4.40
CA LYS A 292 -5.20 -22.74 -5.28
C LYS A 292 -5.16 -22.12 -6.67
N GLY A 293 -4.25 -21.18 -6.92
CA GLY A 293 -4.12 -20.49 -8.21
C GLY A 293 -5.32 -19.61 -8.57
N ILE A 294 -6.01 -19.09 -7.56
CA ILE A 294 -7.21 -18.24 -7.72
C ILE A 294 -7.06 -16.84 -7.16
N ALA A 295 -5.95 -16.55 -6.47
CA ALA A 295 -5.66 -15.24 -5.93
C ALA A 295 -5.47 -14.20 -7.04
N ASN A 296 -5.94 -12.98 -6.81
CA ASN A 296 -5.75 -11.87 -7.75
C ASN A 296 -4.30 -11.33 -7.66
N PRO A 297 -3.50 -11.37 -8.72
CA PRO A 297 -2.12 -10.92 -8.68
C PRO A 297 -1.97 -9.41 -8.95
N ILE A 298 -3.06 -8.70 -9.30
CA ILE A 298 -3.00 -7.32 -9.81
C ILE A 298 -2.41 -6.36 -8.77
N ALA A 299 -2.80 -6.48 -7.50
CA ALA A 299 -2.24 -5.61 -6.45
C ALA A 299 -0.71 -5.77 -6.30
N GLN A 300 -0.19 -6.99 -6.40
CA GLN A 300 1.25 -7.26 -6.37
C GLN A 300 1.96 -6.70 -7.61
N ILE A 301 1.35 -6.85 -8.78
CA ILE A 301 1.86 -6.32 -10.07
C ILE A 301 1.87 -4.78 -10.03
N LEU A 302 0.82 -4.16 -9.51
CA LEU A 302 0.76 -2.70 -9.35
C LEU A 302 1.74 -2.20 -8.26
N SER A 303 1.99 -2.98 -7.21
CA SER A 303 3.04 -2.68 -6.23
C SER A 303 4.43 -2.68 -6.88
N ALA A 304 4.69 -3.61 -7.81
CA ALA A 304 5.91 -3.59 -8.61
C ALA A 304 5.98 -2.36 -9.54
N ALA A 305 4.86 -1.91 -10.11
CA ALA A 305 4.81 -0.65 -10.88
C ALA A 305 5.14 0.57 -10.00
N MET A 306 4.62 0.62 -8.77
CA MET A 306 4.97 1.67 -7.81
C MET A 306 6.46 1.65 -7.45
N LEU A 307 7.07 0.47 -7.28
CA LEU A 307 8.51 0.31 -7.05
C LEU A 307 9.32 0.93 -8.19
N LEU A 308 8.97 0.61 -9.44
CA LEU A 308 9.63 1.18 -10.62
C LEU A 308 9.51 2.70 -10.66
N ARG A 309 8.35 3.26 -10.31
CA ARG A 309 8.07 4.70 -10.35
C ARG A 309 8.77 5.47 -9.25
N TYR A 310 8.67 5.00 -7.99
CA TYR A 310 9.05 5.80 -6.82
C TYR A 310 10.49 5.55 -6.36
N SER A 311 11.00 4.32 -6.41
CA SER A 311 12.37 4.03 -6.01
C SER A 311 13.37 4.05 -7.16
N LEU A 312 12.96 3.65 -8.38
CA LEU A 312 13.89 3.51 -9.50
C LEU A 312 13.78 4.61 -10.56
N ASP A 313 12.81 5.52 -10.43
CA ASP A 313 12.50 6.59 -11.40
C ASP A 313 12.25 6.09 -12.85
N LEU A 314 11.71 4.86 -12.97
CA LEU A 314 11.38 4.21 -14.23
C LEU A 314 9.90 4.43 -14.59
N THR A 315 9.49 5.68 -14.72
CA THR A 315 8.08 6.08 -14.90
C THR A 315 7.43 5.47 -16.15
N GLU A 316 8.14 5.36 -17.27
CA GLU A 316 7.59 4.77 -18.50
C GLU A 316 7.32 3.27 -18.33
N ALA A 317 8.21 2.56 -17.64
CA ALA A 317 8.04 1.14 -17.34
C ALA A 317 6.84 0.91 -16.39
N ALA A 318 6.69 1.74 -15.37
CA ALA A 318 5.54 1.72 -14.48
C ALA A 318 4.22 1.98 -15.22
N ASN A 319 4.18 2.99 -16.09
CA ASN A 319 3.02 3.30 -16.94
C ASN A 319 2.64 2.11 -17.83
N ALA A 320 3.62 1.40 -18.41
CA ALA A 320 3.36 0.24 -19.26
C ALA A 320 2.67 -0.88 -18.48
N ILE A 321 3.07 -1.13 -17.22
CA ILE A 321 2.39 -2.11 -16.35
C ILE A 321 0.95 -1.66 -16.07
N GLU A 322 0.76 -0.40 -15.64
CA GLU A 322 -0.57 0.13 -15.30
C GLU A 322 -1.53 0.07 -16.50
N GLN A 323 -1.05 0.41 -17.69
CA GLN A 323 -1.85 0.31 -18.91
C GLN A 323 -2.17 -1.16 -19.29
N ALA A 324 -1.22 -2.07 -19.10
CA ALA A 324 -1.46 -3.50 -19.31
C ALA A 324 -2.51 -4.06 -18.34
N VAL A 325 -2.51 -3.63 -17.09
CA VAL A 325 -3.55 -3.97 -16.10
C VAL A 325 -4.91 -3.45 -16.55
N ILE A 326 -5.01 -2.19 -16.97
CA ILE A 326 -6.27 -1.61 -17.46
C ILE A 326 -6.82 -2.42 -18.64
N LYS A 327 -5.99 -2.72 -19.64
CA LYS A 327 -6.38 -3.55 -20.80
C LYS A 327 -6.83 -4.95 -20.40
N THR A 328 -6.21 -5.53 -19.38
CA THR A 328 -6.57 -6.86 -18.85
C THR A 328 -7.97 -6.85 -18.25
N LEU A 329 -8.26 -5.83 -17.42
CA LEU A 329 -9.59 -5.64 -16.84
C LEU A 329 -10.65 -5.37 -17.91
N GLU A 330 -10.37 -4.51 -18.89
CA GLU A 330 -11.27 -4.21 -20.02
C GLU A 330 -11.52 -5.43 -20.91
N ALA A 331 -10.55 -6.35 -21.03
CA ALA A 331 -10.70 -7.61 -21.75
C ALA A 331 -11.52 -8.66 -21.00
N GLY A 332 -11.90 -8.39 -19.75
CA GLY A 332 -12.66 -9.31 -18.90
C GLY A 332 -11.84 -10.51 -18.39
N ILE A 333 -10.51 -10.39 -18.36
CA ILE A 333 -9.61 -11.41 -17.78
C ILE A 333 -9.53 -11.17 -16.27
N LEU A 334 -10.49 -11.73 -15.56
CA LEU A 334 -10.79 -11.42 -14.16
C LEU A 334 -10.68 -12.67 -13.29
N THR A 335 -10.13 -12.52 -12.09
CA THR A 335 -10.20 -13.56 -11.05
C THR A 335 -11.61 -13.63 -10.42
N GLY A 336 -11.90 -14.72 -9.72
CA GLY A 336 -13.24 -14.98 -9.20
C GLY A 336 -13.75 -13.96 -8.19
N GLU A 337 -12.87 -13.21 -7.52
CA GLU A 337 -13.28 -12.13 -6.59
C GLU A 337 -13.85 -10.90 -7.31
N LEU A 338 -13.44 -10.68 -8.57
CA LEU A 338 -13.88 -9.56 -9.41
C LEU A 338 -15.17 -9.89 -10.20
N LEU A 339 -15.74 -11.06 -10.00
CA LEU A 339 -16.92 -11.54 -10.69
C LEU A 339 -18.08 -11.74 -9.71
N SER A 340 -19.30 -11.49 -10.20
CA SER A 340 -20.52 -11.85 -9.48
C SER A 340 -20.58 -13.36 -9.20
N SER A 341 -21.35 -13.77 -8.21
CA SER A 341 -21.50 -15.19 -7.86
C SER A 341 -21.88 -16.08 -9.05
N ASP A 342 -22.74 -15.58 -9.93
CA ASP A 342 -23.24 -16.31 -11.11
C ASP A 342 -22.18 -16.42 -12.22
N GLU A 343 -21.22 -15.50 -12.25
CA GLU A 343 -20.17 -15.45 -13.26
C GLU A 343 -18.84 -16.09 -12.84
N ARG A 344 -18.69 -16.51 -11.60
CA ARG A 344 -17.45 -17.12 -11.07
C ARG A 344 -16.96 -18.33 -11.85
N HIS A 345 -17.82 -18.99 -12.60
CA HIS A 345 -17.45 -20.10 -13.49
C HIS A 345 -16.60 -19.64 -14.69
N LYS A 346 -16.56 -18.33 -14.97
CA LYS A 346 -15.74 -17.70 -16.05
C LYS A 346 -14.38 -17.19 -15.52
N ALA A 347 -14.10 -17.39 -14.23
CA ALA A 347 -12.92 -16.83 -13.59
C ALA A 347 -11.62 -17.30 -14.23
N SER A 348 -10.72 -16.36 -14.45
CA SER A 348 -9.34 -16.63 -14.83
C SER A 348 -8.53 -17.03 -13.59
N SER A 349 -7.56 -17.90 -13.76
CA SER A 349 -6.60 -18.22 -12.70
C SER A 349 -5.61 -17.08 -12.49
N THR A 350 -4.91 -17.10 -11.33
CA THR A 350 -3.80 -16.20 -11.01
C THR A 350 -2.79 -16.12 -12.17
N ALA A 351 -2.38 -17.28 -12.71
CA ALA A 351 -1.43 -17.36 -13.81
C ALA A 351 -1.98 -16.77 -15.12
N GLN A 352 -3.24 -17.03 -15.47
CA GLN A 352 -3.83 -16.47 -16.70
C GLN A 352 -3.87 -14.94 -16.67
N VAL A 353 -4.16 -14.34 -15.53
CA VAL A 353 -4.14 -12.87 -15.37
C VAL A 353 -2.72 -12.33 -15.56
N GLY A 354 -1.72 -12.91 -14.88
CA GLY A 354 -0.32 -12.50 -15.02
C GLY A 354 0.25 -12.69 -16.42
N ASP A 355 -0.07 -13.81 -17.08
CA ASP A 355 0.35 -14.10 -18.46
C ASP A 355 -0.25 -13.08 -19.44
N TYR A 356 -1.53 -12.72 -19.28
CA TYR A 356 -2.18 -11.73 -20.15
C TYR A 356 -1.57 -10.34 -19.97
N ILE A 357 -1.34 -9.88 -18.72
CA ILE A 357 -0.66 -8.61 -18.45
C ILE A 357 0.74 -8.60 -19.10
N THR A 358 1.51 -9.69 -18.93
CA THR A 358 2.83 -9.86 -19.52
C THR A 358 2.79 -9.70 -21.04
N GLN A 359 1.82 -10.35 -21.70
CA GLN A 359 1.62 -10.24 -23.14
C GLN A 359 1.28 -8.81 -23.59
N GLN A 360 0.42 -8.09 -22.84
CA GLN A 360 0.07 -6.71 -23.17
C GLN A 360 1.29 -5.78 -23.10
N ILE A 361 2.20 -5.99 -22.15
CA ILE A 361 3.45 -5.21 -22.05
C ILE A 361 4.34 -5.44 -23.28
N LEU A 362 4.51 -6.67 -23.73
CA LEU A 362 5.38 -7.02 -24.85
C LEU A 362 4.82 -6.56 -26.21
N GLN A 363 3.48 -6.45 -26.33
CA GLN A 363 2.81 -6.04 -27.58
C GLN A 363 2.65 -4.52 -27.74
N ALA A 364 2.70 -3.76 -26.67
CA ALA A 364 2.59 -2.30 -26.68
C ALA A 364 3.91 -1.62 -27.05
#